data_160452c86955e4a87a79e0e155893ae2
#
_entry.id   160452c86955e4a87a79e0e155893ae2
#
_cell.length_a   1.000
_cell.length_b   1.000
_cell.length_c   1.000
_cell.angle_alpha   90.00
_cell.angle_beta   90.00
_cell.angle_gamma   90.00
#
_symmetry.space_group_name_H-M   'P 1'
#
loop_
_entity.id
_entity.type
_entity.pdbx_description
1 polymer ?
#
loop_
_entity_poly.entity_id
_entity_poly.type
_entity_poly.pdbx_seq_one_letter_code
_entity_poly.pdbx_strand_id
1 'polypeptide(L)'
;MDVKDFKIQWFPGHMTKARRMMEDQLRLVDVVVEMLDARIPGSSINPMLRQMAGSKPRVIALNKMDMADPVKTEAWLFRLKLEGVPVCSIDCHTGKGVKQMISLVKEAARPITEKWLKKGVRNRDVRLMIVGVPNVGKSTLINRLAGQVKAVASDRPGVTKQKQWVNIAKGLQLLDTPGVLWPKFEDPETGLHLALTGAVKDDIYDRRDALVLLLQELLEKYPQQLAMFYHITLDPEDTAETVMEKIGAVRGCVKAGGITDLNKVEQMVLYEFKTAKMGRFTLDEP
;
A
#
# COMPACT_ATOMS: atom_id res chain seq x y z
N MET A 1 -7.07 -18.32 17.51
CA MET A 1 -6.45 -17.06 18.01
C MET A 1 -7.38 -15.91 17.65
N ASP A 2 -7.62 -14.94 18.57
CA ASP A 2 -8.41 -13.75 18.24
C ASP A 2 -7.47 -12.64 17.69
N VAL A 3 -7.88 -11.92 16.67
CA VAL A 3 -7.13 -10.80 16.09
C VAL A 3 -6.82 -9.72 17.12
N LYS A 4 -7.65 -9.58 18.16
CA LYS A 4 -7.43 -8.64 19.30
C LYS A 4 -6.17 -8.93 20.09
N ASP A 5 -5.67 -10.17 20.02
CA ASP A 5 -4.45 -10.59 20.72
C ASP A 5 -3.19 -10.30 19.89
N PHE A 6 -3.33 -9.96 18.62
CA PHE A 6 -2.21 -9.65 17.74
C PHE A 6 -1.53 -8.34 18.16
N LYS A 7 -0.22 -8.42 18.42
CA LYS A 7 0.57 -7.29 18.94
C LYS A 7 1.71 -6.96 18.00
N ILE A 8 1.81 -5.67 17.69
CA ILE A 8 2.99 -5.11 17.02
C ILE A 8 3.80 -4.34 18.05
N GLN A 9 5.10 -4.69 18.18
CA GLN A 9 6.04 -3.97 19.04
C GLN A 9 6.44 -2.67 18.37
N TRP A 10 5.75 -1.59 18.70
CA TRP A 10 5.86 -0.32 18.04
C TRP A 10 6.70 0.68 18.84
N PHE A 11 7.71 1.29 18.20
CA PHE A 11 8.60 2.27 18.84
C PHE A 11 8.26 3.71 18.40
N PRO A 12 7.59 4.52 19.22
CA PRO A 12 7.05 5.83 18.84
C PRO A 12 8.11 6.93 18.60
N GLY A 13 9.37 6.74 19.01
CA GLY A 13 10.39 7.80 19.01
C GLY A 13 10.74 8.41 17.66
N HIS A 14 10.72 7.64 16.57
CA HIS A 14 11.04 8.12 15.22
C HIS A 14 9.89 8.89 14.54
N MET A 15 8.69 8.77 15.06
CA MET A 15 7.46 9.21 14.38
C MET A 15 7.14 10.68 14.60
N THR A 16 7.52 11.26 15.73
CA THR A 16 7.35 12.69 15.97
C THR A 16 8.18 13.52 14.99
N LYS A 17 9.41 13.07 14.69
CA LYS A 17 10.26 13.69 13.67
C LYS A 17 9.68 13.54 12.26
N ALA A 18 9.19 12.33 11.93
CA ALA A 18 8.56 12.05 10.66
C ALA A 18 7.28 12.87 10.45
N ARG A 19 6.45 13.02 11.49
CA ARG A 19 5.25 13.85 11.47
C ARG A 19 5.59 15.32 11.17
N ARG A 20 6.52 15.94 11.91
CA ARG A 20 6.94 17.33 11.68
C ARG A 20 7.47 17.53 10.26
N MET A 21 8.32 16.62 9.80
CA MET A 21 8.84 16.67 8.42
C MET A 21 7.71 16.62 7.39
N MET A 22 6.69 15.78 7.61
CA MET A 22 5.53 15.65 6.75
C MET A 22 4.69 16.94 6.73
N GLU A 23 4.43 17.54 7.90
CA GLU A 23 3.74 18.83 8.01
C GLU A 23 4.44 19.93 7.22
N ASP A 24 5.79 20.01 7.33
CA ASP A 24 6.60 20.99 6.59
C ASP A 24 6.59 20.75 5.07
N GLN A 25 6.52 19.49 4.66
CA GLN A 25 6.45 19.12 3.25
C GLN A 25 5.06 19.40 2.66
N LEU A 26 4.00 19.10 3.40
CA LEU A 26 2.62 19.36 2.99
C LEU A 26 2.39 20.86 2.72
N ARG A 27 3.04 21.77 3.45
CA ARG A 27 2.94 23.22 3.20
C ARG A 27 3.48 23.64 1.83
N LEU A 28 4.36 22.85 1.23
CA LEU A 28 5.05 23.17 -0.03
C LEU A 28 4.33 22.69 -1.27
N VAL A 29 3.32 21.82 -1.11
CA VAL A 29 2.62 21.16 -2.22
C VAL A 29 1.19 21.68 -2.38
N ASP A 30 0.70 21.60 -3.59
CA ASP A 30 -0.63 22.06 -3.99
C ASP A 30 -1.64 20.91 -3.99
N VAL A 31 -1.20 19.68 -4.30
CA VAL A 31 -2.03 18.46 -4.39
C VAL A 31 -1.35 17.31 -3.67
N VAL A 32 -2.13 16.44 -3.06
CA VAL A 32 -1.64 15.20 -2.42
C VAL A 32 -2.16 13.99 -3.17
N VAL A 33 -1.28 13.05 -3.52
CA VAL A 33 -1.64 11.72 -4.02
C VAL A 33 -1.49 10.73 -2.88
N GLU A 34 -2.61 10.23 -2.37
CA GLU A 34 -2.66 9.19 -1.34
C GLU A 34 -2.62 7.82 -2.02
N MET A 35 -1.50 7.09 -1.85
CA MET A 35 -1.38 5.72 -2.34
C MET A 35 -1.87 4.74 -1.30
N LEU A 36 -2.82 3.91 -1.67
CA LEU A 36 -3.33 2.79 -0.88
C LEU A 36 -2.93 1.45 -1.53
N ASP A 37 -2.77 0.41 -0.72
CA ASP A 37 -2.56 -0.96 -1.20
C ASP A 37 -3.92 -1.60 -1.48
N ALA A 38 -4.18 -2.01 -2.72
CA ALA A 38 -5.46 -2.58 -3.13
C ALA A 38 -5.80 -3.90 -2.44
N ARG A 39 -4.83 -4.56 -1.80
CA ARG A 39 -5.05 -5.76 -1.00
C ARG A 39 -5.65 -5.45 0.38
N ILE A 40 -5.42 -4.22 0.85
CA ILE A 40 -5.83 -3.72 2.18
C ILE A 40 -6.20 -2.23 2.08
N PRO A 41 -7.21 -1.85 1.26
CA PRO A 41 -7.47 -0.45 0.98
C PRO A 41 -7.82 0.37 2.23
N GLY A 42 -8.68 -0.16 3.11
CA GLY A 42 -9.09 0.47 4.37
C GLY A 42 -7.93 0.57 5.35
N SER A 43 -7.24 -0.55 5.60
CA SER A 43 -6.11 -0.64 6.53
C SER A 43 -4.90 0.20 6.08
N SER A 44 -4.76 0.50 4.80
CA SER A 44 -3.68 1.36 4.28
C SER A 44 -4.01 2.86 4.31
N ILE A 45 -5.25 3.26 4.65
CA ILE A 45 -5.61 4.66 4.91
C ILE A 45 -4.88 5.15 6.16
N ASN A 46 -4.17 6.26 6.04
CA ASN A 46 -3.51 6.89 7.17
C ASN A 46 -4.33 8.10 7.67
N PRO A 47 -5.06 7.97 8.80
CA PRO A 47 -5.92 9.04 9.31
C PRO A 47 -5.14 10.32 9.64
N MET A 48 -3.91 10.18 10.14
CA MET A 48 -3.04 11.31 10.45
C MET A 48 -2.68 12.10 9.17
N LEU A 49 -2.36 11.43 8.07
CA LEU A 49 -2.09 12.09 6.79
C LEU A 49 -3.31 12.81 6.25
N ARG A 50 -4.50 12.21 6.38
CA ARG A 50 -5.76 12.85 5.98
C ARG A 50 -6.03 14.12 6.79
N GLN A 51 -5.83 14.07 8.09
CA GLN A 51 -5.96 15.23 8.98
C GLN A 51 -4.96 16.34 8.62
N MET A 52 -3.69 15.99 8.38
CA MET A 52 -2.63 16.95 8.05
C MET A 52 -2.80 17.57 6.66
N ALA A 53 -3.31 16.84 5.70
CA ALA A 53 -3.59 17.35 4.35
C ALA A 53 -4.71 18.41 4.38
N GLY A 54 -5.64 18.34 5.35
CA GLY A 54 -6.71 19.31 5.52
C GLY A 54 -7.57 19.49 4.26
N SER A 55 -7.72 20.74 3.80
CA SER A 55 -8.50 21.10 2.63
C SER A 55 -7.73 21.01 1.29
N LYS A 56 -6.50 20.50 1.29
CA LYS A 56 -5.75 20.34 0.04
C LYS A 56 -6.43 19.35 -0.91
N PRO A 57 -6.48 19.64 -2.21
CA PRO A 57 -6.92 18.68 -3.20
C PRO A 57 -6.17 17.36 -3.05
N ARG A 58 -6.93 16.26 -3.02
CA ARG A 58 -6.40 14.92 -2.84
C ARG A 58 -6.88 14.02 -3.97
N VAL A 59 -6.00 13.11 -4.39
CA VAL A 59 -6.31 12.02 -5.33
C VAL A 59 -5.91 10.72 -4.67
N ILE A 60 -6.76 9.70 -4.71
CA ILE A 60 -6.44 8.37 -4.18
C ILE A 60 -6.02 7.47 -5.34
N ALA A 61 -4.90 6.77 -5.15
CA ALA A 61 -4.40 5.78 -6.08
C ALA A 61 -4.30 4.41 -5.38
N LEU A 62 -5.22 3.47 -5.70
CA LEU A 62 -5.13 2.08 -5.27
C LEU A 62 -4.05 1.37 -6.09
N ASN A 63 -2.89 1.15 -5.50
CA ASN A 63 -1.78 0.44 -6.15
C ASN A 63 -1.83 -1.06 -5.87
N LYS A 64 -1.08 -1.84 -6.66
CA LYS A 64 -1.03 -3.30 -6.63
C LYS A 64 -2.37 -3.94 -7.01
N MET A 65 -3.12 -3.30 -7.92
CA MET A 65 -4.36 -3.86 -8.45
C MET A 65 -4.18 -5.22 -9.13
N ASP A 66 -2.96 -5.54 -9.55
CA ASP A 66 -2.55 -6.82 -10.12
C ASP A 66 -2.47 -7.94 -9.08
N MET A 67 -2.32 -7.58 -7.80
CA MET A 67 -2.19 -8.50 -6.64
C MET A 67 -3.49 -8.60 -5.82
N ALA A 68 -4.48 -7.77 -6.10
CA ALA A 68 -5.73 -7.67 -5.34
C ALA A 68 -6.91 -8.33 -6.05
N ASP A 69 -7.92 -8.72 -5.28
CA ASP A 69 -9.20 -9.21 -5.79
C ASP A 69 -9.86 -8.12 -6.68
N PRO A 70 -10.14 -8.41 -7.96
CA PRO A 70 -10.67 -7.42 -8.87
C PRO A 70 -12.09 -6.95 -8.48
N VAL A 71 -12.93 -7.83 -7.94
CA VAL A 71 -14.31 -7.50 -7.55
C VAL A 71 -14.28 -6.56 -6.35
N LYS A 72 -13.52 -6.90 -5.32
CA LYS A 72 -13.35 -6.03 -4.15
C LYS A 72 -12.63 -4.71 -4.51
N THR A 73 -11.68 -4.74 -5.45
CA THR A 73 -11.02 -3.52 -5.93
C THR A 73 -12.01 -2.55 -6.54
N GLU A 74 -12.94 -3.02 -7.40
CA GLU A 74 -13.99 -2.16 -7.97
C GLU A 74 -14.96 -1.64 -6.90
N ALA A 75 -15.35 -2.47 -5.94
CA ALA A 75 -16.20 -2.06 -4.83
C ALA A 75 -15.54 -0.97 -3.96
N TRP A 76 -14.23 -1.10 -3.68
CA TRP A 76 -13.45 -0.08 -2.98
C TRP A 76 -13.32 1.22 -3.78
N LEU A 77 -13.11 1.14 -5.10
CA LEU A 77 -13.09 2.32 -5.97
C LEU A 77 -14.44 3.06 -5.90
N PHE A 78 -15.53 2.31 -5.92
CA PHE A 78 -16.87 2.89 -5.80
C PHE A 78 -17.08 3.56 -4.45
N ARG A 79 -16.76 2.87 -3.34
CA ARG A 79 -16.87 3.42 -1.97
C ARG A 79 -16.05 4.70 -1.80
N LEU A 80 -14.77 4.69 -2.20
CA LEU A 80 -13.90 5.85 -2.07
C LEU A 80 -14.37 7.03 -2.95
N LYS A 81 -14.96 6.74 -4.10
CA LYS A 81 -15.56 7.76 -4.96
C LYS A 81 -16.76 8.45 -4.30
N LEU A 82 -17.54 7.72 -3.50
CA LEU A 82 -18.66 8.29 -2.72
C LEU A 82 -18.19 9.28 -1.66
N GLU A 83 -16.94 9.20 -1.18
CA GLU A 83 -16.33 10.20 -0.30
C GLU A 83 -16.06 11.55 -1.03
N GLY A 84 -16.36 11.65 -2.33
CA GLY A 84 -16.11 12.86 -3.13
C GLY A 84 -14.64 13.07 -3.49
N VAL A 85 -13.78 12.06 -3.33
CA VAL A 85 -12.35 12.14 -3.65
C VAL A 85 -12.09 11.44 -4.99
N PRO A 86 -11.40 12.07 -5.95
CA PRO A 86 -10.98 11.42 -7.18
C PRO A 86 -10.12 10.18 -6.87
N VAL A 87 -10.48 9.03 -7.45
CA VAL A 87 -9.82 7.75 -7.19
C VAL A 87 -9.60 6.96 -8.47
N CYS A 88 -8.50 6.22 -8.54
CA CYS A 88 -8.22 5.24 -9.59
C CYS A 88 -7.41 4.07 -9.04
N SER A 89 -7.46 2.94 -9.74
CA SER A 89 -6.57 1.81 -9.50
C SER A 89 -5.34 1.90 -10.41
N ILE A 90 -4.19 1.54 -9.89
CA ILE A 90 -2.92 1.56 -10.63
C ILE A 90 -2.10 0.28 -10.38
N ASP A 91 -1.25 -0.01 -11.35
CA ASP A 91 -0.13 -0.93 -11.20
C ASP A 91 1.16 -0.17 -11.53
N CYS A 92 1.96 0.10 -10.51
CA CYS A 92 3.20 0.84 -10.67
C CYS A 92 4.27 0.07 -11.46
N HIS A 93 4.21 -1.28 -11.52
CA HIS A 93 5.18 -2.09 -12.26
C HIS A 93 4.94 -2.02 -13.77
N THR A 94 3.70 -2.20 -14.22
CA THR A 94 3.35 -2.12 -15.64
C THR A 94 3.07 -0.70 -16.10
N GLY A 95 2.64 0.19 -15.20
CA GLY A 95 2.22 1.56 -15.47
C GLY A 95 0.74 1.68 -15.83
N LYS A 96 -0.03 0.58 -15.73
CA LYS A 96 -1.47 0.60 -15.93
C LYS A 96 -2.12 1.59 -14.94
N GLY A 97 -3.04 2.42 -15.41
CA GLY A 97 -3.74 3.42 -14.59
C GLY A 97 -2.94 4.70 -14.27
N VAL A 98 -1.62 4.73 -14.43
CA VAL A 98 -0.78 5.91 -14.06
C VAL A 98 -1.14 7.16 -14.88
N LYS A 99 -1.46 7.02 -16.17
CA LYS A 99 -1.93 8.15 -16.99
C LYS A 99 -3.25 8.71 -16.47
N GLN A 100 -4.17 7.86 -16.04
CA GLN A 100 -5.44 8.26 -15.43
C GLN A 100 -5.20 9.01 -14.12
N MET A 101 -4.33 8.51 -13.24
CA MET A 101 -3.94 9.19 -12.02
C MET A 101 -3.43 10.62 -12.29
N ILE A 102 -2.54 10.79 -13.28
CA ILE A 102 -2.02 12.11 -13.67
C ILE A 102 -3.15 13.03 -14.15
N SER A 103 -4.11 12.51 -14.91
CA SER A 103 -5.29 13.28 -15.34
C SER A 103 -6.11 13.76 -14.16
N LEU A 104 -6.40 12.87 -13.20
CA LEU A 104 -7.11 13.20 -11.97
C LEU A 104 -6.37 14.25 -11.12
N VAL A 105 -5.04 14.17 -11.03
CA VAL A 105 -4.22 15.18 -10.34
C VAL A 105 -4.36 16.56 -11.00
N LYS A 106 -4.33 16.62 -12.33
CA LYS A 106 -4.53 17.89 -13.08
C LYS A 106 -5.93 18.45 -12.87
N GLU A 107 -6.92 17.60 -12.86
CA GLU A 107 -8.32 17.99 -12.62
C GLU A 107 -8.50 18.51 -11.18
N ALA A 108 -7.98 17.80 -10.19
CA ALA A 108 -8.01 18.23 -8.80
C ALA A 108 -7.27 19.56 -8.57
N ALA A 109 -6.23 19.84 -9.37
CA ALA A 109 -5.48 21.10 -9.31
C ALA A 109 -6.16 22.26 -10.04
N ARG A 110 -7.19 22.02 -10.85
CA ARG A 110 -7.83 23.05 -11.70
C ARG A 110 -8.25 24.31 -10.92
N PRO A 111 -8.95 24.23 -9.77
CA PRO A 111 -9.33 25.43 -9.03
C PRO A 111 -8.14 26.29 -8.58
N ILE A 112 -7.01 25.65 -8.29
CA ILE A 112 -5.77 26.33 -7.88
C ILE A 112 -5.15 27.02 -9.10
N THR A 113 -5.02 26.33 -10.21
CA THR A 113 -4.42 26.86 -11.44
C THR A 113 -5.24 28.01 -12.03
N GLU A 114 -6.57 27.92 -12.00
CA GLU A 114 -7.46 29.03 -12.42
C GLU A 114 -7.29 30.27 -11.53
N LYS A 115 -7.14 30.06 -10.20
CA LYS A 115 -6.85 31.16 -9.28
C LYS A 115 -5.50 31.83 -9.57
N TRP A 116 -4.49 31.06 -9.96
CA TRP A 116 -3.19 31.61 -10.36
C TRP A 116 -3.29 32.43 -11.65
N LEU A 117 -3.99 31.90 -12.65
CA LEU A 117 -4.21 32.59 -13.92
C LEU A 117 -4.94 33.94 -13.73
N LYS A 118 -5.97 33.98 -12.88
CA LYS A 118 -6.67 35.23 -12.53
C LYS A 118 -5.76 36.26 -11.84
N LYS A 119 -4.68 35.78 -11.17
CA LYS A 119 -3.67 36.64 -10.56
C LYS A 119 -2.48 36.96 -11.48
N GLY A 120 -2.54 36.61 -12.77
CA GLY A 120 -1.49 36.84 -13.74
C GLY A 120 -0.32 35.85 -13.70
N VAL A 121 -0.38 34.80 -12.86
CA VAL A 121 0.67 33.77 -12.76
C VAL A 121 0.45 32.70 -13.82
N ARG A 122 1.25 32.71 -14.91
CA ARG A 122 1.03 31.84 -16.09
C ARG A 122 1.92 30.60 -16.17
N ASN A 123 3.11 30.61 -15.56
CA ASN A 123 4.13 29.57 -15.75
C ASN A 123 4.54 28.93 -14.42
N ARG A 124 3.57 28.53 -13.59
CA ARG A 124 3.83 27.82 -12.35
C ARG A 124 3.37 26.38 -12.47
N ASP A 125 4.28 25.45 -12.23
CA ASP A 125 3.94 24.03 -12.17
C ASP A 125 3.19 23.72 -10.87
N VAL A 126 2.22 22.82 -10.94
CA VAL A 126 1.53 22.26 -9.78
C VAL A 126 2.48 21.34 -9.05
N ARG A 127 2.65 21.59 -7.78
CA ARG A 127 3.49 20.80 -6.88
C ARG A 127 2.67 19.72 -6.21
N LEU A 128 3.10 18.48 -6.31
CA LEU A 128 2.42 17.37 -5.68
C LEU A 128 3.36 16.56 -4.80
N MET A 129 2.78 15.84 -3.87
CA MET A 129 3.42 14.92 -2.95
C MET A 129 2.69 13.58 -3.00
N ILE A 130 3.45 12.47 -3.03
CA ILE A 130 2.90 11.13 -2.94
C ILE A 130 3.08 10.65 -1.50
N VAL A 131 1.98 10.28 -0.86
CA VAL A 131 1.95 9.78 0.52
C VAL A 131 1.35 8.37 0.56
N GLY A 132 1.58 7.63 1.63
CA GLY A 132 1.05 6.28 1.84
C GLY A 132 1.92 5.46 2.76
N VAL A 133 1.44 4.30 3.15
CA VAL A 133 2.17 3.36 4.02
C VAL A 133 3.49 2.90 3.39
N PRO A 134 4.46 2.41 4.18
CA PRO A 134 5.66 1.79 3.63
C PRO A 134 5.30 0.65 2.66
N ASN A 135 6.15 0.41 1.69
CA ASN A 135 6.04 -0.68 0.70
C ASN A 135 4.74 -0.68 -0.15
N VAL A 136 3.93 0.39 -0.11
CA VAL A 136 2.75 0.55 -0.97
C VAL A 136 3.12 0.77 -2.45
N GLY A 137 4.39 1.07 -2.76
CA GLY A 137 4.89 1.26 -4.12
C GLY A 137 5.24 2.71 -4.49
N LYS A 138 5.36 3.64 -3.50
CA LYS A 138 5.70 5.04 -3.76
C LYS A 138 6.98 5.20 -4.58
N SER A 139 8.08 4.59 -4.16
CA SER A 139 9.37 4.68 -4.86
C SER A 139 9.29 4.12 -6.28
N THR A 140 8.51 3.04 -6.48
CA THR A 140 8.27 2.47 -7.82
C THR A 140 7.54 3.47 -8.71
N LEU A 141 6.48 4.11 -8.19
CA LEU A 141 5.74 5.13 -8.90
C LEU A 141 6.62 6.35 -9.22
N ILE A 142 7.37 6.85 -8.23
CA ILE A 142 8.29 7.99 -8.39
C ILE A 142 9.33 7.68 -9.47
N ASN A 143 9.98 6.51 -9.41
CA ASN A 143 10.97 6.10 -10.40
C ASN A 143 10.37 5.98 -11.81
N ARG A 144 9.16 5.44 -11.92
CA ARG A 144 8.45 5.36 -13.21
C ARG A 144 8.14 6.73 -13.78
N LEU A 145 7.63 7.64 -12.96
CA LEU A 145 7.32 9.02 -13.37
C LEU A 145 8.59 9.79 -13.73
N ALA A 146 9.66 9.67 -12.93
CA ALA A 146 10.95 10.28 -13.20
C ALA A 146 11.65 9.68 -14.44
N GLY A 147 11.53 8.37 -14.64
CA GLY A 147 12.09 7.67 -15.81
C GLY A 147 11.47 8.12 -17.13
N GLN A 148 10.17 8.41 -17.15
CA GLN A 148 9.49 8.97 -18.33
C GLN A 148 10.02 10.36 -18.70
N VAL A 149 10.50 11.13 -17.72
CA VAL A 149 11.05 12.49 -17.93
C VAL A 149 12.54 12.46 -18.21
N LYS A 150 13.31 11.53 -17.64
CA LYS A 150 14.74 11.36 -17.96
C LYS A 150 14.98 10.94 -19.42
N ALA A 151 14.02 10.28 -20.06
CA ALA A 151 14.06 10.01 -21.48
C ALA A 151 13.96 11.29 -22.35
N VAL A 152 13.58 12.43 -21.74
CA VAL A 152 13.41 13.73 -22.41
C VAL A 152 14.50 14.75 -22.00
N ALA A 153 15.23 14.53 -20.91
CA ALA A 153 16.27 15.43 -20.41
C ALA A 153 17.55 14.67 -20.05
N SER A 154 18.52 14.70 -20.97
CA SER A 154 19.87 14.21 -20.73
C SER A 154 20.65 15.13 -19.79
N ASP A 155 21.40 14.48 -18.87
CA ASP A 155 22.59 14.93 -18.13
C ASP A 155 22.66 16.28 -17.42
N ARG A 156 22.69 16.14 -16.08
CA ARG A 156 23.71 16.84 -15.26
C ARG A 156 23.93 16.11 -13.93
N PRO A 157 25.11 15.57 -13.66
CA PRO A 157 25.47 15.01 -12.36
C PRO A 157 25.92 16.11 -11.40
N GLY A 158 25.51 15.97 -10.15
CA GLY A 158 26.10 16.67 -9.02
C GLY A 158 25.41 17.94 -8.54
N VAL A 159 24.34 17.82 -7.73
CA VAL A 159 23.95 18.87 -6.77
C VAL A 159 23.30 18.25 -5.52
N THR A 160 23.94 18.51 -4.37
CA THR A 160 23.53 18.74 -2.98
C THR A 160 22.13 18.32 -2.50
N LYS A 161 22.08 17.79 -1.28
CA LYS A 161 20.96 17.40 -0.39
C LYS A 161 19.90 18.50 -0.14
N GLN A 162 19.33 19.10 -1.17
CA GLN A 162 18.14 19.94 -1.07
C GLN A 162 16.91 19.17 -1.49
N LYS A 163 15.72 19.49 -0.93
CA LYS A 163 14.42 18.95 -1.32
C LYS A 163 14.30 18.90 -2.84
N GLN A 164 14.34 17.71 -3.41
CA GLN A 164 14.48 17.56 -4.85
C GLN A 164 13.09 17.55 -5.50
N TRP A 165 12.79 18.57 -6.29
CA TRP A 165 11.63 18.61 -7.14
C TRP A 165 11.92 17.86 -8.43
N VAL A 166 11.08 16.90 -8.76
CA VAL A 166 11.19 16.09 -9.98
C VAL A 166 10.03 16.44 -10.91
N ASN A 167 10.33 16.90 -12.10
CA ASN A 167 9.30 17.05 -13.14
C ASN A 167 8.80 15.68 -13.54
N ILE A 168 7.48 15.43 -13.46
CA ILE A 168 6.87 14.12 -13.74
C ILE A 168 5.96 14.15 -14.97
N ALA A 169 5.46 15.32 -15.33
CA ALA A 169 4.68 15.59 -16.54
C ALA A 169 4.67 17.11 -16.80
N LYS A 170 4.22 17.52 -17.99
CA LYS A 170 4.09 18.95 -18.30
C LYS A 170 3.17 19.63 -17.29
N GLY A 171 3.72 20.62 -16.58
CA GLY A 171 3.03 21.39 -15.54
C GLY A 171 2.89 20.71 -14.18
N LEU A 172 3.62 19.59 -13.94
CA LEU A 172 3.58 18.86 -12.68
C LEU A 172 4.98 18.60 -12.13
N GLN A 173 5.22 19.00 -10.88
CA GLN A 173 6.43 18.72 -10.11
C GLN A 173 6.10 17.88 -8.88
N LEU A 174 6.89 16.85 -8.65
CA LEU A 174 6.77 15.94 -7.52
C LEU A 174 7.84 16.28 -6.47
N LEU A 175 7.44 16.34 -5.20
CA LEU A 175 8.35 16.34 -4.06
C LEU A 175 8.65 14.89 -3.66
N ASP A 176 9.92 14.52 -3.65
CA ASP A 176 10.35 13.19 -3.17
C ASP A 176 10.12 13.08 -1.65
N THR A 177 9.36 12.09 -1.23
CA THR A 177 8.94 11.91 0.16
C THR A 177 9.06 10.47 0.64
N PRO A 178 9.57 10.24 1.87
CA PRO A 178 9.60 8.91 2.46
C PRO A 178 8.20 8.40 2.80
N GLY A 179 8.05 7.07 2.91
CA GLY A 179 6.84 6.44 3.46
C GLY A 179 6.73 6.66 4.96
N VAL A 180 5.54 6.93 5.44
CA VAL A 180 5.28 7.17 6.86
C VAL A 180 4.12 6.33 7.34
N LEU A 181 4.33 5.61 8.43
CA LEU A 181 3.28 5.01 9.24
C LEU A 181 2.88 5.96 10.36
N TRP A 182 1.67 5.81 10.89
CA TRP A 182 1.22 6.57 12.07
C TRP A 182 1.59 5.87 13.39
N PRO A 183 1.63 6.61 14.52
CA PRO A 183 2.25 6.16 15.76
C PRO A 183 1.58 5.00 16.47
N LYS A 184 0.33 4.74 16.22
CA LYS A 184 -0.44 3.68 16.87
C LYS A 184 -1.57 3.22 15.95
N PHE A 185 -1.70 1.93 15.78
CA PHE A 185 -2.88 1.33 15.18
C PHE A 185 -3.92 1.16 16.31
N GLU A 186 -5.06 1.80 16.17
CA GLU A 186 -6.15 1.69 17.16
C GLU A 186 -6.86 0.35 17.02
N ASP A 187 -6.85 -0.18 15.80
CA ASP A 187 -7.45 -1.45 15.44
C ASP A 187 -6.36 -2.52 15.17
N PRO A 188 -6.36 -3.64 15.91
CA PRO A 188 -5.41 -4.75 15.70
C PRO A 188 -5.48 -5.37 14.30
N GLU A 189 -6.66 -5.42 13.67
CA GLU A 189 -6.84 -5.94 12.31
C GLU A 189 -6.08 -5.09 11.29
N THR A 190 -6.15 -3.77 11.40
CA THR A 190 -5.33 -2.84 10.60
C THR A 190 -3.84 -3.14 10.76
N GLY A 191 -3.39 -3.38 11.99
CA GLY A 191 -2.01 -3.76 12.27
C GLY A 191 -1.60 -5.06 11.60
N LEU A 192 -2.44 -6.10 11.69
CA LEU A 192 -2.25 -7.40 11.04
C LEU A 192 -2.15 -7.25 9.52
N HIS A 193 -3.10 -6.58 8.89
CA HIS A 193 -3.13 -6.39 7.43
C HIS A 193 -1.88 -5.64 6.91
N LEU A 194 -1.42 -4.63 7.64
CA LEU A 194 -0.18 -3.92 7.34
C LEU A 194 1.06 -4.82 7.49
N ALA A 195 1.09 -5.71 8.49
CA ALA A 195 2.16 -6.69 8.67
C ALA A 195 2.16 -7.72 7.53
N LEU A 196 1.00 -8.30 7.23
CA LEU A 196 0.83 -9.30 6.17
C LEU A 196 1.21 -8.78 4.78
N THR A 197 1.01 -7.50 4.51
CA THR A 197 1.35 -6.88 3.21
C THR A 197 2.76 -6.28 3.16
N GLY A 198 3.50 -6.35 4.29
CA GLY A 198 4.88 -5.92 4.41
C GLY A 198 5.05 -4.41 4.61
N ALA A 199 4.00 -3.68 5.01
CA ALA A 199 4.11 -2.28 5.42
C ALA A 199 4.83 -2.13 6.77
N VAL A 200 4.82 -3.19 7.56
CA VAL A 200 5.48 -3.34 8.85
C VAL A 200 6.62 -4.36 8.70
N LYS A 201 7.74 -4.16 9.40
CA LYS A 201 8.87 -5.08 9.38
C LYS A 201 8.55 -6.38 10.12
N ASP A 202 9.11 -7.49 9.63
CA ASP A 202 8.84 -8.84 10.15
C ASP A 202 9.42 -9.10 11.56
N ASP A 203 10.32 -8.23 12.06
CA ASP A 203 10.99 -8.35 13.35
C ASP A 203 10.22 -7.72 14.53
N ILE A 204 9.10 -7.04 14.26
CA ILE A 204 8.33 -6.35 15.30
C ILE A 204 6.95 -6.97 15.59
N TYR A 205 6.66 -8.14 15.03
CA TYR A 205 5.45 -8.92 15.33
C TYR A 205 5.75 -10.42 15.29
N ASP A 206 4.87 -11.23 15.92
CA ASP A 206 4.97 -12.68 15.84
C ASP A 206 4.46 -13.17 14.48
N ARG A 207 5.34 -13.80 13.70
CA ARG A 207 5.03 -14.27 12.35
C ARG A 207 4.11 -15.49 12.35
N ARG A 208 4.20 -16.32 13.42
CA ARG A 208 3.32 -17.47 13.59
C ARG A 208 1.89 -17.02 13.84
N ASP A 209 1.70 -16.06 14.72
CA ASP A 209 0.41 -15.46 15.00
C ASP A 209 -0.17 -14.81 13.74
N ALA A 210 0.65 -14.06 13.00
CA ALA A 210 0.23 -13.46 11.73
C ALA A 210 -0.20 -14.51 10.69
N LEU A 211 0.51 -15.65 10.61
CA LEU A 211 0.13 -16.74 9.70
C LEU A 211 -1.20 -17.40 10.12
N VAL A 212 -1.37 -17.69 11.41
CA VAL A 212 -2.61 -18.30 11.91
C VAL A 212 -3.81 -17.41 11.58
N LEU A 213 -3.71 -16.11 11.86
CA LEU A 213 -4.77 -15.14 11.56
C LEU A 213 -5.01 -14.99 10.05
N LEU A 214 -3.96 -14.97 9.23
CA LEU A 214 -4.10 -14.97 7.77
C LEU A 214 -4.87 -16.20 7.28
N LEU A 215 -4.50 -17.39 7.75
CA LEU A 215 -5.18 -18.62 7.33
C LEU A 215 -6.63 -18.67 7.79
N GLN A 216 -6.95 -18.19 9.00
CA GLN A 216 -8.33 -18.05 9.48
C GLN A 216 -9.14 -17.14 8.52
N GLU A 217 -8.59 -15.99 8.17
CA GLU A 217 -9.24 -15.05 7.26
C GLU A 217 -9.41 -15.61 5.82
N LEU A 218 -8.38 -16.32 5.32
CA LEU A 218 -8.47 -16.96 4.00
C LEU A 218 -9.43 -18.14 3.97
N LEU A 219 -9.54 -18.90 5.05
CA LEU A 219 -10.55 -19.97 5.18
C LEU A 219 -11.98 -19.43 5.14
N GLU A 220 -12.19 -18.25 5.74
CA GLU A 220 -13.51 -17.59 5.74
C GLU A 220 -13.82 -16.94 4.38
N LYS A 221 -12.89 -16.14 3.85
CA LYS A 221 -13.15 -15.27 2.69
C LYS A 221 -12.79 -15.92 1.34
N TYR A 222 -11.80 -16.82 1.30
CA TYR A 222 -11.21 -17.35 0.06
C TYR A 222 -10.87 -18.86 0.12
N PRO A 223 -11.74 -19.73 0.70
CA PRO A 223 -11.40 -21.15 0.93
C PRO A 223 -11.07 -21.89 -0.36
N GLN A 224 -11.81 -21.64 -1.44
CA GLN A 224 -11.59 -22.30 -2.72
C GLN A 224 -10.23 -21.95 -3.33
N GLN A 225 -9.82 -20.67 -3.28
CA GLN A 225 -8.53 -20.24 -3.81
C GLN A 225 -7.36 -20.83 -3.02
N LEU A 226 -7.50 -20.89 -1.69
CA LEU A 226 -6.52 -21.51 -0.79
C LEU A 226 -6.35 -23.01 -1.12
N ALA A 227 -7.46 -23.74 -1.21
CA ALA A 227 -7.48 -25.16 -1.55
C ALA A 227 -6.85 -25.46 -2.92
N MET A 228 -7.23 -24.68 -3.93
CA MET A 228 -6.72 -24.83 -5.30
C MET A 228 -5.20 -24.55 -5.38
N PHE A 229 -4.73 -23.51 -4.74
CA PHE A 229 -3.30 -23.13 -4.81
C PHE A 229 -2.39 -24.17 -4.17
N TYR A 230 -2.78 -24.70 -3.00
CA TYR A 230 -1.98 -25.68 -2.28
C TYR A 230 -2.30 -27.11 -2.67
N HIS A 231 -3.31 -27.37 -3.52
CA HIS A 231 -3.80 -28.70 -3.88
C HIS A 231 -4.17 -29.54 -2.64
N ILE A 232 -4.88 -28.91 -1.70
CA ILE A 232 -5.37 -29.54 -0.48
C ILE A 232 -6.89 -29.62 -0.48
N THR A 233 -7.43 -30.62 0.23
CA THR A 233 -8.86 -30.69 0.53
C THR A 233 -9.10 -29.97 1.86
N LEU A 234 -10.05 -29.06 1.87
CA LEU A 234 -10.50 -28.39 3.09
C LEU A 234 -11.77 -29.07 3.61
N ASP A 235 -11.76 -29.38 4.89
CA ASP A 235 -12.91 -29.92 5.61
C ASP A 235 -13.59 -28.79 6.42
N PRO A 236 -14.91 -28.87 6.70
CA PRO A 236 -15.63 -27.83 7.45
C PRO A 236 -15.04 -27.54 8.85
N GLU A 237 -14.35 -28.51 9.41
CA GLU A 237 -13.75 -28.43 10.77
C GLU A 237 -12.28 -28.01 10.75
N ASP A 238 -11.72 -27.69 9.56
CA ASP A 238 -10.32 -27.28 9.46
C ASP A 238 -10.06 -25.97 10.19
N THR A 239 -9.02 -25.99 10.99
CA THR A 239 -8.45 -24.82 11.65
C THR A 239 -7.21 -24.33 10.88
N ALA A 240 -6.71 -23.15 11.21
CA ALA A 240 -5.46 -22.65 10.62
C ALA A 240 -4.31 -23.65 10.83
N GLU A 241 -4.24 -24.29 12.00
CA GLU A 241 -3.21 -25.25 12.35
C GLU A 241 -3.29 -26.53 11.50
N THR A 242 -4.50 -27.09 11.31
CA THR A 242 -4.68 -28.27 10.45
C THR A 242 -4.37 -27.95 8.99
N VAL A 243 -4.72 -26.74 8.53
CA VAL A 243 -4.37 -26.28 7.18
C VAL A 243 -2.86 -26.10 7.02
N MET A 244 -2.15 -25.58 8.04
CA MET A 244 -0.68 -25.51 8.00
C MET A 244 -0.04 -26.89 7.88
N GLU A 245 -0.58 -27.91 8.56
CA GLU A 245 -0.10 -29.30 8.45
C GLU A 245 -0.38 -29.85 7.04
N LYS A 246 -1.59 -29.67 6.50
CA LYS A 246 -1.95 -30.08 5.14
C LYS A 246 -1.02 -29.43 4.09
N ILE A 247 -0.79 -28.13 4.21
CA ILE A 247 0.15 -27.40 3.33
C ILE A 247 1.57 -27.93 3.47
N GLY A 248 2.02 -28.17 4.70
CA GLY A 248 3.35 -28.69 4.99
C GLY A 248 3.59 -30.06 4.37
N ALA A 249 2.60 -30.95 4.45
CA ALA A 249 2.64 -32.28 3.86
C ALA A 249 2.77 -32.22 2.33
N VAL A 250 1.92 -31.44 1.66
CA VAL A 250 1.91 -31.30 0.19
C VAL A 250 3.18 -30.63 -0.32
N ARG A 251 3.70 -29.62 0.39
CA ARG A 251 4.89 -28.86 0.00
C ARG A 251 6.20 -29.50 0.43
N GLY A 252 6.16 -30.66 1.10
CA GLY A 252 7.36 -31.34 1.59
C GLY A 252 8.10 -30.56 2.70
N CYS A 253 7.39 -29.73 3.46
CA CYS A 253 7.94 -29.04 4.60
C CYS A 253 7.98 -29.96 5.82
N VAL A 254 8.85 -30.98 5.78
CA VAL A 254 8.95 -32.01 6.83
C VAL A 254 10.36 -32.03 7.43
N LYS A 255 10.43 -32.37 8.71
CA LYS A 255 11.66 -32.68 9.46
C LYS A 255 11.91 -34.18 9.48
N ALA A 256 13.08 -34.58 10.00
CA ALA A 256 13.36 -35.97 10.30
C ALA A 256 12.23 -36.59 11.17
N GLY A 257 11.78 -37.78 10.81
CA GLY A 257 10.64 -38.42 11.48
C GLY A 257 9.27 -38.09 10.89
N GLY A 258 9.18 -37.36 9.78
CA GLY A 258 7.90 -37.08 9.09
C GLY A 258 7.05 -35.97 9.75
N ILE A 259 7.60 -35.25 10.70
CA ILE A 259 6.90 -34.15 11.42
C ILE A 259 6.94 -32.89 10.54
N THR A 260 5.81 -32.19 10.40
CA THR A 260 5.72 -30.93 9.67
C THR A 260 6.66 -29.87 10.24
N ASP A 261 7.49 -29.27 9.40
CA ASP A 261 8.31 -28.12 9.74
C ASP A 261 7.48 -26.83 9.62
N LEU A 262 6.75 -26.51 10.67
CA LEU A 262 5.89 -25.33 10.71
C LEU A 262 6.62 -24.00 10.48
N ASN A 263 7.94 -23.92 10.75
CA ASN A 263 8.70 -22.70 10.45
C ASN A 263 8.92 -22.52 8.94
N LYS A 264 9.15 -23.63 8.22
CA LYS A 264 9.21 -23.56 6.75
C LYS A 264 7.85 -23.22 6.14
N VAL A 265 6.77 -23.81 6.66
CA VAL A 265 5.40 -23.47 6.22
C VAL A 265 5.13 -21.98 6.41
N GLU A 266 5.45 -21.45 7.60
CA GLU A 266 5.28 -20.04 7.93
C GLU A 266 6.01 -19.13 6.95
N GLN A 267 7.30 -19.36 6.74
CA GLN A 267 8.10 -18.55 5.83
C GLN A 267 7.56 -18.58 4.40
N MET A 268 7.19 -19.77 3.94
CA MET A 268 6.69 -19.99 2.59
C MET A 268 5.34 -19.32 2.39
N VAL A 269 4.36 -19.57 3.25
CA VAL A 269 2.99 -19.07 3.08
C VAL A 269 2.96 -17.55 3.16
N LEU A 270 3.62 -16.94 4.16
CA LEU A 270 3.71 -15.49 4.27
C LEU A 270 4.40 -14.84 3.06
N TYR A 271 5.45 -15.48 2.53
CA TYR A 271 6.11 -15.00 1.32
C TYR A 271 5.21 -15.10 0.09
N GLU A 272 4.54 -16.24 -0.11
CA GLU A 272 3.62 -16.49 -1.23
C GLU A 272 2.43 -15.51 -1.21
N PHE A 273 1.90 -15.20 -0.02
CA PHE A 273 0.88 -14.17 0.15
C PHE A 273 1.42 -12.76 -0.16
N LYS A 274 2.53 -12.35 0.45
CA LYS A 274 3.14 -11.02 0.22
C LYS A 274 3.43 -10.75 -1.25
N THR A 275 3.81 -11.79 -2.00
CA THR A 275 4.18 -11.71 -3.42
C THR A 275 3.04 -12.02 -4.38
N ALA A 276 1.82 -12.27 -3.87
CA ALA A 276 0.63 -12.67 -4.62
C ALA A 276 0.81 -13.94 -5.48
N LYS A 277 1.74 -14.83 -5.12
CA LYS A 277 1.89 -16.14 -5.77
C LYS A 277 0.69 -17.03 -5.54
N MET A 278 0.03 -16.91 -4.39
CA MET A 278 -1.19 -17.63 -4.04
C MET A 278 -2.41 -17.18 -4.85
N GLY A 279 -2.35 -16.04 -5.51
CA GLY A 279 -3.48 -15.43 -6.19
C GLY A 279 -3.72 -13.99 -5.75
N ARG A 280 -4.90 -13.49 -6.08
CA ARG A 280 -5.32 -12.12 -5.80
C ARG A 280 -6.26 -12.10 -4.61
N PHE A 281 -5.88 -11.40 -3.56
CA PHE A 281 -6.67 -11.29 -2.33
C PHE A 281 -6.85 -9.83 -1.94
N THR A 282 -7.99 -9.53 -1.35
CA THR A 282 -8.25 -8.26 -0.66
C THR A 282 -8.86 -8.59 0.70
N LEU A 283 -8.16 -8.25 1.76
CA LEU A 283 -8.53 -8.60 3.12
C LEU A 283 -9.64 -7.68 3.66
N ASP A 284 -9.51 -6.38 3.42
CA ASP A 284 -10.49 -5.39 3.86
C ASP A 284 -11.81 -5.51 3.09
N GLU A 285 -12.92 -5.37 3.81
CA GLU A 285 -14.25 -5.26 3.20
C GLU A 285 -14.56 -3.79 2.85
N PRO A 286 -15.17 -3.53 1.67
CA PRO A 286 -15.53 -2.18 1.24
C PRO A 286 -16.71 -1.58 1.99
#